data_20c93b371adb1ded50f0ec1093f86246
#
_entry.id   20c93b371adb1ded50f0ec1093f86246
#
_cell.length_a   1.000
_cell.length_b   1.000
_cell.length_c   1.000
_cell.angle_alpha   90.00
_cell.angle_beta   90.00
_cell.angle_gamma   90.00
#
_symmetry.space_group_name_H-M   'P 1'
#
loop_
_entity.id
_entity.type
_entity.pdbx_description
1 polymer ?
#
loop_
_entity_poly.entity_id
_entity_poly.type
_entity_poly.pdbx_seq_one_letter_code
_entity_poly.pdbx_strand_id
1 'polypeptide(L)'
;MDLKKIIMVLFVPLFVLSITDVALAKPERGFDNKEIRIGQWGPQTGPAAPWGAVARGSKLAFDLVNEQGGIHGRTIRYYIRDDQYNPSQTMAGVKELVERRGIFAFVGGVGTAPGVAVQSYLRQNGIIWVGVCSGASVFHGNPWLWPMWPKYIDEGSILAKYAVETKKYKKIGFLYQNDDWGADALKGINRRLQEHKMTLVAAVPVEPTERDLSSQISRLQASGAEAIIGIVAPTQAAIALRTAVSMDFRPQWLHSYNLTDFILMNSITDGLWGREGVITAAFTDDPWADTPLMRKYREGAKKFAPEERWGIFFMAGIVAAEPLIWALEHVGRDLSTEAVKNALNKLTDFQGIGPTITWREDSHLPPRKLRIWQSGPKGETIVLQDWTVNELPD
;
A
#
# COMPACT_ATOMS: atom_id res chain seq x y z
N MET A 1 52.53 -71.53 -43.69
CA MET A 1 51.09 -71.74 -43.44
C MET A 1 50.64 -70.59 -42.47
N ASP A 2 50.19 -69.51 -43.10
CA ASP A 2 49.85 -68.27 -42.39
C ASP A 2 48.39 -68.29 -41.95
N LEU A 3 48.17 -68.09 -40.67
CA LEU A 3 46.82 -67.93 -40.06
C LEU A 3 46.58 -66.48 -39.82
N LYS A 4 45.89 -65.83 -40.76
CA LYS A 4 45.46 -64.45 -40.62
C LYS A 4 44.33 -64.36 -39.56
N LYS A 5 44.60 -63.64 -38.45
CA LYS A 5 43.58 -63.27 -37.41
C LYS A 5 42.77 -62.16 -37.97
N ILE A 6 41.45 -62.36 -38.15
CA ILE A 6 40.48 -61.36 -38.45
C ILE A 6 40.00 -60.78 -37.09
N ILE A 7 40.33 -59.53 -36.83
CA ILE A 7 39.76 -58.78 -35.68
C ILE A 7 38.48 -58.10 -36.17
N MET A 8 37.31 -58.54 -35.68
CA MET A 8 36.02 -57.94 -35.92
C MET A 8 35.79 -56.89 -34.83
N VAL A 9 35.89 -55.61 -35.23
CA VAL A 9 35.58 -54.49 -34.33
C VAL A 9 34.03 -54.29 -34.30
N LEU A 10 33.41 -54.62 -33.20
CA LEU A 10 32.01 -54.35 -32.98
C LEU A 10 31.88 -52.86 -32.66
N PHE A 11 31.26 -52.08 -33.56
CA PHE A 11 30.87 -50.71 -33.36
C PHE A 11 29.54 -50.75 -32.61
N VAL A 12 29.52 -50.42 -31.30
CA VAL A 12 28.31 -50.19 -30.51
C VAL A 12 27.99 -48.69 -30.61
N PRO A 13 26.87 -48.30 -31.21
CA PRO A 13 26.49 -46.90 -31.22
C PRO A 13 26.06 -46.50 -29.81
N LEU A 14 26.80 -45.57 -29.20
CA LEU A 14 26.44 -44.92 -27.93
C LEU A 14 25.29 -43.97 -28.21
N PHE A 15 24.07 -44.40 -27.92
CA PHE A 15 22.89 -43.54 -27.96
C PHE A 15 22.94 -42.60 -26.71
N VAL A 16 23.42 -41.36 -26.89
CA VAL A 16 23.33 -40.33 -25.87
C VAL A 16 21.87 -39.89 -25.80
N LEU A 17 21.13 -40.42 -24.85
CA LEU A 17 19.82 -39.85 -24.47
C LEU A 17 20.08 -38.47 -23.89
N SER A 18 19.82 -37.44 -24.68
CA SER A 18 19.69 -36.08 -24.17
C SER A 18 18.44 -36.02 -23.27
N ILE A 19 18.65 -36.13 -21.97
CA ILE A 19 17.61 -35.82 -21.00
C ILE A 19 17.45 -34.30 -21.07
N THR A 20 16.49 -33.82 -21.86
CA THR A 20 15.99 -32.45 -21.71
C THR A 20 15.30 -32.40 -20.37
N ASP A 21 15.90 -31.67 -19.45
CA ASP A 21 15.21 -31.24 -18.22
C ASP A 21 13.93 -30.46 -18.64
N VAL A 22 12.84 -31.20 -18.75
CA VAL A 22 11.52 -30.61 -18.76
C VAL A 22 11.32 -30.07 -17.34
N ALA A 23 11.66 -28.80 -17.16
CA ALA A 23 11.29 -28.08 -15.93
C ALA A 23 9.78 -28.27 -15.76
N LEU A 24 9.40 -29.18 -14.88
CA LEU A 24 8.00 -29.37 -14.49
C LEU A 24 7.49 -28.02 -13.99
N ALA A 25 6.68 -27.37 -14.79
CA ALA A 25 6.01 -26.13 -14.40
C ALA A 25 5.35 -26.40 -13.05
N LYS A 26 5.62 -25.54 -12.06
CA LYS A 26 4.95 -25.63 -10.75
C LYS A 26 3.45 -25.67 -11.00
N PRO A 27 2.70 -26.60 -10.39
CA PRO A 27 1.26 -26.67 -10.61
C PRO A 27 0.63 -25.33 -10.29
N GLU A 28 -0.24 -24.86 -11.18
CA GLU A 28 -1.03 -23.63 -10.96
C GLU A 28 -1.84 -23.79 -9.68
N ARG A 29 -1.87 -22.74 -8.89
CA ARG A 29 -2.52 -22.77 -7.57
C ARG A 29 -3.50 -21.63 -7.42
N GLY A 30 -4.40 -21.78 -6.48
CA GLY A 30 -5.24 -20.69 -6.00
C GLY A 30 -6.49 -20.44 -6.83
N PHE A 31 -6.78 -21.29 -7.83
CA PHE A 31 -8.03 -21.26 -8.57
C PHE A 31 -8.43 -22.65 -9.07
N ASP A 32 -9.68 -22.76 -9.45
CA ASP A 32 -10.26 -23.91 -10.16
C ASP A 32 -11.36 -23.42 -11.12
N ASN A 33 -12.24 -24.31 -11.57
CA ASN A 33 -13.32 -23.96 -12.49
C ASN A 33 -14.44 -23.12 -11.85
N LYS A 34 -14.47 -22.99 -10.53
CA LYS A 34 -15.55 -22.33 -9.77
C LYS A 34 -15.09 -21.09 -9.01
N GLU A 35 -13.84 -21.06 -8.55
CA GLU A 35 -13.36 -19.98 -7.70
C GLU A 35 -11.93 -19.57 -7.97
N ILE A 36 -11.61 -18.31 -7.65
CA ILE A 36 -10.27 -17.74 -7.57
C ILE A 36 -10.06 -17.29 -6.12
N ARG A 37 -9.01 -17.78 -5.46
CA ARG A 37 -8.72 -17.50 -4.06
C ARG A 37 -7.74 -16.35 -3.91
N ILE A 38 -8.19 -15.24 -3.34
CA ILE A 38 -7.41 -14.02 -3.09
C ILE A 38 -7.21 -13.81 -1.60
N GLY A 39 -6.01 -13.43 -1.19
CA GLY A 39 -5.67 -13.15 0.20
C GLY A 39 -5.36 -11.70 0.47
N GLN A 40 -5.53 -11.29 1.71
CA GLN A 40 -5.06 -10.01 2.25
C GLN A 40 -4.76 -10.17 3.74
N TRP A 41 -3.77 -9.44 4.22
CA TRP A 41 -3.55 -9.19 5.64
C TRP A 41 -3.80 -7.72 5.97
N GLY A 42 -4.10 -7.46 7.21
CA GLY A 42 -4.26 -6.10 7.71
C GLY A 42 -4.85 -6.08 9.11
N PRO A 43 -4.58 -5.02 9.88
CA PRO A 43 -4.93 -4.93 11.30
C PRO A 43 -6.43 -4.75 11.48
N GLN A 44 -7.16 -5.84 11.71
CA GLN A 44 -8.58 -5.76 12.05
C GLN A 44 -8.77 -5.39 13.53
N THR A 45 -7.77 -5.68 14.35
CA THR A 45 -7.71 -5.34 15.78
C THR A 45 -6.38 -4.64 16.11
N GLY A 46 -6.23 -4.16 17.36
CA GLY A 46 -5.01 -3.51 17.83
C GLY A 46 -4.88 -2.03 17.50
N PRO A 47 -3.70 -1.41 17.71
CA PRO A 47 -3.50 0.04 17.57
C PRO A 47 -3.73 0.61 16.17
N ALA A 48 -3.52 -0.20 15.15
CA ALA A 48 -3.72 0.19 13.75
C ALA A 48 -5.07 -0.27 13.18
N ALA A 49 -6.01 -0.74 14.02
CA ALA A 49 -7.33 -1.22 13.62
C ALA A 49 -8.13 -0.28 12.69
N PRO A 50 -8.01 1.06 12.77
CA PRO A 50 -8.66 1.94 11.80
C PRO A 50 -8.32 1.61 10.34
N TRP A 51 -7.11 1.14 10.06
CA TRP A 51 -6.72 0.71 8.71
C TRP A 51 -7.28 -0.67 8.30
N GLY A 52 -7.92 -1.39 9.19
CA GLY A 52 -8.60 -2.66 8.89
C GLY A 52 -9.70 -2.51 7.83
N ALA A 53 -10.28 -1.31 7.71
CA ALA A 53 -11.25 -0.99 6.68
C ALA A 53 -10.71 -1.21 5.24
N VAL A 54 -9.38 -1.12 5.02
CA VAL A 54 -8.76 -1.41 3.72
C VAL A 54 -9.10 -2.82 3.23
N ALA A 55 -8.95 -3.83 4.08
CA ALA A 55 -9.26 -5.20 3.67
C ALA A 55 -10.76 -5.40 3.38
N ARG A 56 -11.61 -4.71 4.12
CA ARG A 56 -13.07 -4.77 3.92
C ARG A 56 -13.53 -4.01 2.67
N GLY A 57 -12.80 -2.95 2.28
CA GLY A 57 -13.01 -2.27 1.01
C GLY A 57 -12.63 -3.13 -0.20
N SER A 58 -11.51 -3.87 -0.12
CA SER A 58 -11.17 -4.87 -1.16
C SER A 58 -12.26 -5.94 -1.28
N LYS A 59 -12.84 -6.37 -0.14
CA LYS A 59 -13.95 -7.31 -0.15
C LYS A 59 -15.15 -6.77 -0.93
N LEU A 60 -15.52 -5.51 -0.72
CA LEU A 60 -16.62 -4.88 -1.46
C LEU A 60 -16.38 -4.94 -2.98
N ALA A 61 -15.18 -4.62 -3.46
CA ALA A 61 -14.87 -4.70 -4.88
C ALA A 61 -15.08 -6.11 -5.43
N PHE A 62 -14.67 -7.13 -4.69
CA PHE A 62 -14.88 -8.54 -5.08
C PHE A 62 -16.34 -8.98 -4.98
N ASP A 63 -17.09 -8.52 -3.99
CA ASP A 63 -18.51 -8.83 -3.85
C ASP A 63 -19.32 -8.28 -5.05
N LEU A 64 -18.99 -7.07 -5.53
CA LEU A 64 -19.60 -6.48 -6.72
C LEU A 64 -19.28 -7.26 -8.00
N VAL A 65 -18.07 -7.78 -8.14
CA VAL A 65 -17.69 -8.68 -9.23
C VAL A 65 -18.46 -9.99 -9.14
N ASN A 66 -18.54 -10.58 -7.98
CA ASN A 66 -19.26 -11.83 -7.74
C ASN A 66 -20.76 -11.71 -8.03
N GLU A 67 -21.37 -10.57 -7.70
CA GLU A 67 -22.77 -10.28 -8.01
C GLU A 67 -23.05 -10.31 -9.53
N GLN A 68 -22.06 -9.92 -10.33
CA GLN A 68 -22.15 -9.92 -11.80
C GLN A 68 -21.80 -11.28 -12.42
N GLY A 69 -21.64 -12.33 -11.61
CA GLY A 69 -21.31 -13.69 -12.08
C GLY A 69 -19.84 -14.05 -11.98
N GLY A 70 -19.03 -13.21 -11.32
CA GLY A 70 -17.60 -13.43 -11.09
C GLY A 70 -16.73 -13.20 -12.33
N ILE A 71 -15.52 -13.67 -12.30
CA ILE A 71 -14.53 -13.55 -13.38
C ILE A 71 -14.65 -14.77 -14.30
N HIS A 72 -15.22 -14.58 -15.49
CA HIS A 72 -15.46 -15.65 -16.48
C HIS A 72 -16.16 -16.88 -15.88
N GLY A 73 -17.13 -16.65 -14.97
CA GLY A 73 -17.90 -17.67 -14.29
C GLY A 73 -17.24 -18.27 -13.05
N ARG A 74 -16.10 -17.74 -12.60
CA ARG A 74 -15.46 -18.07 -11.31
C ARG A 74 -15.75 -16.99 -10.29
N THR A 75 -16.19 -17.37 -9.10
CA THR A 75 -16.34 -16.43 -7.97
C THR A 75 -14.97 -16.12 -7.35
N ILE A 76 -14.78 -14.89 -6.92
CA ILE A 76 -13.61 -14.52 -6.12
C ILE A 76 -13.90 -14.89 -4.67
N ARG A 77 -13.10 -15.83 -4.12
CA ARG A 77 -13.13 -16.18 -2.71
C ARG A 77 -12.04 -15.44 -1.98
N TYR A 78 -12.45 -14.52 -1.13
CA TYR A 78 -11.53 -13.61 -0.47
C TYR A 78 -11.30 -13.96 0.99
N TYR A 79 -10.04 -13.92 1.42
CA TYR A 79 -9.60 -14.27 2.76
C TYR A 79 -8.86 -13.10 3.40
N ILE A 80 -9.37 -12.61 4.53
CA ILE A 80 -8.73 -11.57 5.34
C ILE A 80 -8.05 -12.23 6.54
N ARG A 81 -6.80 -11.81 6.82
CA ARG A 81 -6.06 -12.23 8.00
C ARG A 81 -5.75 -11.03 8.87
N ASP A 82 -6.27 -11.05 10.11
CA ASP A 82 -5.89 -10.08 11.13
C ASP A 82 -4.45 -10.35 11.56
N ASP A 83 -3.59 -9.37 11.44
CA ASP A 83 -2.19 -9.42 11.84
C ASP A 83 -1.85 -8.44 12.98
N GLN A 84 -2.82 -7.66 13.45
CA GLN A 84 -2.63 -6.63 14.47
C GLN A 84 -1.49 -5.65 14.18
N TYR A 85 -1.14 -5.48 12.91
CA TYR A 85 0.04 -4.71 12.46
C TYR A 85 1.37 -5.29 12.97
N ASN A 86 1.43 -6.59 13.20
CA ASN A 86 2.60 -7.30 13.73
C ASN A 86 3.28 -8.14 12.64
N PRO A 87 4.54 -7.85 12.25
CA PRO A 87 5.24 -8.55 11.18
C PRO A 87 5.31 -10.07 11.33
N SER A 88 5.47 -10.56 12.57
CA SER A 88 5.51 -12.00 12.83
C SER A 88 4.15 -12.68 12.63
N GLN A 89 3.07 -12.03 13.03
CA GLN A 89 1.70 -12.50 12.79
C GLN A 89 1.35 -12.42 11.30
N THR A 90 1.81 -11.37 10.60
CA THR A 90 1.66 -11.25 9.15
C THR A 90 2.32 -12.43 8.44
N MET A 91 3.57 -12.74 8.77
CA MET A 91 4.28 -13.87 8.18
C MET A 91 3.56 -15.20 8.43
N ALA A 92 3.12 -15.45 9.67
CA ALA A 92 2.40 -16.67 10.01
C ALA A 92 1.07 -16.79 9.25
N GLY A 93 0.30 -15.68 9.17
CA GLY A 93 -0.98 -15.63 8.48
C GLY A 93 -0.83 -15.80 6.96
N VAL A 94 0.16 -15.16 6.35
CA VAL A 94 0.44 -15.29 4.91
C VAL A 94 0.84 -16.72 4.57
N LYS A 95 1.71 -17.36 5.35
CA LYS A 95 2.06 -18.77 5.16
C LYS A 95 0.83 -19.67 5.27
N GLU A 96 -0.01 -19.48 6.28
CA GLU A 96 -1.26 -20.25 6.42
C GLU A 96 -2.15 -20.10 5.18
N LEU A 97 -2.34 -18.88 4.69
CA LEU A 97 -3.15 -18.62 3.50
C LEU A 97 -2.56 -19.30 2.25
N VAL A 98 -1.25 -19.22 2.05
CA VAL A 98 -0.59 -19.84 0.90
C VAL A 98 -0.61 -21.35 0.97
N GLU A 99 -0.23 -21.93 2.11
CA GLU A 99 0.02 -23.36 2.25
C GLU A 99 -1.28 -24.16 2.49
N ARG A 100 -2.25 -23.58 3.22
CA ARG A 100 -3.50 -24.28 3.57
C ARG A 100 -4.70 -23.88 2.71
N ARG A 101 -4.79 -22.60 2.26
CA ARG A 101 -5.87 -22.12 1.41
C ARG A 101 -5.52 -22.12 -0.06
N GLY A 102 -4.23 -22.18 -0.38
CA GLY A 102 -3.75 -22.15 -1.76
C GLY A 102 -4.10 -20.84 -2.45
N ILE A 103 -3.71 -19.70 -1.88
CA ILE A 103 -4.01 -18.37 -2.44
C ILE A 103 -3.36 -18.20 -3.82
N PHE A 104 -4.09 -17.65 -4.79
CA PHE A 104 -3.63 -17.28 -6.11
C PHE A 104 -2.79 -15.99 -6.09
N ALA A 105 -3.36 -14.94 -5.49
CA ALA A 105 -2.72 -13.63 -5.39
C ALA A 105 -3.07 -12.96 -4.06
N PHE A 106 -2.21 -12.04 -3.61
CA PHE A 106 -2.52 -11.10 -2.55
C PHE A 106 -2.88 -9.73 -3.13
N VAL A 107 -3.83 -9.06 -2.49
CA VAL A 107 -4.20 -7.68 -2.78
C VAL A 107 -4.00 -6.83 -1.53
N GLY A 108 -3.62 -5.55 -1.70
CA GLY A 108 -3.42 -4.67 -0.56
C GLY A 108 -2.31 -5.18 0.36
N GLY A 109 -2.67 -5.48 1.61
CA GLY A 109 -1.71 -5.79 2.67
C GLY A 109 -1.20 -4.51 3.32
N VAL A 110 -1.65 -4.27 4.55
CA VAL A 110 -1.44 -2.99 5.23
C VAL A 110 -0.12 -2.98 5.99
N GLY A 111 0.67 -1.95 5.72
CA GLY A 111 1.83 -1.60 6.52
C GLY A 111 3.18 -1.94 5.92
N THR A 112 4.15 -1.06 6.17
CA THR A 112 5.52 -1.22 5.68
C THR A 112 6.22 -2.38 6.35
N ALA A 113 6.33 -2.39 7.68
CA ALA A 113 7.01 -3.48 8.40
C ALA A 113 6.32 -4.85 8.21
N PRO A 114 4.97 -4.98 8.26
CA PRO A 114 4.27 -6.20 7.86
C PRO A 114 4.59 -6.67 6.44
N GLY A 115 4.59 -5.74 5.46
CA GLY A 115 4.89 -6.06 4.07
C GLY A 115 6.33 -6.50 3.85
N VAL A 116 7.30 -5.84 4.49
CA VAL A 116 8.73 -6.22 4.45
C VAL A 116 8.93 -7.66 4.94
N ALA A 117 8.23 -8.03 6.01
CA ALA A 117 8.33 -9.39 6.55
C ALA A 117 7.96 -10.47 5.54
N VAL A 118 6.99 -10.24 4.65
CA VAL A 118 6.45 -11.26 3.75
C VAL A 118 6.94 -11.19 2.31
N GLN A 119 7.52 -10.05 1.86
CA GLN A 119 7.82 -9.85 0.44
C GLN A 119 8.76 -10.90 -0.15
N SER A 120 9.80 -11.32 0.60
CA SER A 120 10.75 -12.35 0.15
C SER A 120 10.08 -13.71 0.01
N TYR A 121 9.19 -14.08 0.95
CA TYR A 121 8.43 -15.32 0.88
C TYR A 121 7.48 -15.34 -0.33
N LEU A 122 6.74 -14.26 -0.57
CA LEU A 122 5.84 -14.15 -1.72
C LEU A 122 6.61 -14.25 -3.03
N ARG A 123 7.73 -13.51 -3.16
CA ARG A 123 8.59 -13.54 -4.35
C ARG A 123 9.17 -14.93 -4.61
N GLN A 124 9.73 -15.59 -3.61
CA GLN A 124 10.32 -16.94 -3.74
C GLN A 124 9.29 -17.99 -4.14
N ASN A 125 8.06 -17.81 -3.76
CA ASN A 125 6.96 -18.69 -4.11
C ASN A 125 6.23 -18.28 -5.39
N GLY A 126 6.64 -17.21 -6.08
CA GLY A 126 6.03 -16.73 -7.31
C GLY A 126 4.56 -16.32 -7.12
N ILE A 127 4.27 -15.60 -6.04
CA ILE A 127 2.91 -15.16 -5.71
C ILE A 127 2.74 -13.70 -6.10
N ILE A 128 1.74 -13.42 -6.92
CA ILE A 128 1.33 -12.08 -7.33
C ILE A 128 0.90 -11.27 -6.10
N TRP A 129 1.39 -10.05 -5.98
CA TRP A 129 0.99 -9.12 -4.94
C TRP A 129 0.71 -7.74 -5.54
N VAL A 130 -0.55 -7.30 -5.52
CA VAL A 130 -1.02 -6.06 -6.14
C VAL A 130 -1.45 -5.06 -5.08
N GLY A 131 -1.07 -3.80 -5.25
CA GLY A 131 -1.60 -2.70 -4.47
C GLY A 131 -1.17 -2.70 -3.00
N VAL A 132 0.10 -3.08 -2.71
CA VAL A 132 0.62 -2.98 -1.34
C VAL A 132 0.30 -1.60 -0.74
N CYS A 133 -0.28 -1.58 0.47
CA CYS A 133 -0.62 -0.34 1.15
C CYS A 133 0.62 0.22 1.87
N SER A 134 1.61 0.57 1.07
CA SER A 134 2.86 1.20 1.48
C SER A 134 3.57 1.83 0.27
N GLY A 135 4.10 3.02 0.47
CA GLY A 135 4.95 3.73 -0.49
C GLY A 135 6.45 3.57 -0.24
N ALA A 136 6.86 2.61 0.60
CA ALA A 136 8.27 2.42 0.94
C ALA A 136 9.10 1.93 -0.25
N SER A 137 10.30 2.49 -0.41
CA SER A 137 11.21 2.19 -1.51
C SER A 137 11.69 0.74 -1.53
N VAL A 138 11.65 0.05 -0.40
CA VAL A 138 12.02 -1.38 -0.26
C VAL A 138 11.15 -2.32 -1.10
N PHE A 139 9.98 -1.88 -1.53
CA PHE A 139 9.08 -2.65 -2.39
C PHE A 139 9.35 -2.46 -3.89
N HIS A 140 10.10 -1.44 -4.26
CA HIS A 140 10.37 -1.16 -5.66
C HIS A 140 11.37 -2.16 -6.25
N GLY A 141 11.18 -2.50 -7.53
CA GLY A 141 12.02 -3.48 -8.21
C GLY A 141 11.72 -4.96 -7.87
N ASN A 142 10.67 -5.23 -7.10
CA ASN A 142 10.20 -6.60 -6.91
C ASN A 142 9.30 -7.02 -8.08
N PRO A 143 9.70 -8.00 -8.93
CA PRO A 143 8.95 -8.38 -10.13
C PRO A 143 7.64 -9.13 -9.85
N TRP A 144 7.33 -9.41 -8.59
CA TRP A 144 6.09 -10.05 -8.13
C TRP A 144 5.17 -9.11 -7.38
N LEU A 145 5.50 -7.79 -7.36
CA LEU A 145 4.75 -6.77 -6.66
C LEU A 145 4.45 -5.58 -7.58
N TRP A 146 3.20 -5.17 -7.63
CA TRP A 146 2.70 -4.02 -8.39
C TRP A 146 2.21 -2.95 -7.41
N PRO A 147 3.07 -1.98 -7.03
CA PRO A 147 2.74 -0.94 -6.06
C PRO A 147 1.87 0.14 -6.71
N MET A 148 0.97 0.73 -5.94
CA MET A 148 0.13 1.86 -6.39
C MET A 148 0.22 3.07 -5.45
N TRP A 149 0.70 2.90 -4.22
CA TRP A 149 0.84 4.01 -3.28
C TRP A 149 2.03 4.88 -3.67
N PRO A 150 1.86 6.21 -3.74
CA PRO A 150 2.97 7.13 -4.00
C PRO A 150 4.13 6.90 -3.02
N LYS A 151 5.35 7.12 -3.51
CA LYS A 151 6.55 6.91 -2.70
C LYS A 151 6.56 7.84 -1.48
N TYR A 152 6.94 7.33 -0.32
CA TYR A 152 7.09 8.13 0.89
C TYR A 152 8.18 9.19 0.77
N ILE A 153 9.20 8.96 -0.06
CA ILE A 153 10.20 9.97 -0.41
C ILE A 153 9.54 11.16 -1.11
N ASP A 154 8.66 10.90 -2.09
CA ASP A 154 7.92 11.96 -2.80
C ASP A 154 6.96 12.68 -1.85
N GLU A 155 6.25 11.94 -0.99
CA GLU A 155 5.35 12.49 0.00
C GLU A 155 6.07 13.45 0.97
N GLY A 156 7.17 12.99 1.57
CA GLY A 156 7.96 13.81 2.49
C GLY A 156 8.47 15.08 1.82
N SER A 157 8.94 14.98 0.56
CA SER A 157 9.38 16.13 -0.23
C SER A 157 8.25 17.12 -0.51
N ILE A 158 7.07 16.64 -0.90
CA ILE A 158 5.90 17.48 -1.22
C ILE A 158 5.36 18.18 0.04
N LEU A 159 5.25 17.46 1.17
CA LEU A 159 4.83 18.06 2.45
C LEU A 159 5.82 19.14 2.91
N ALA A 160 7.13 18.87 2.81
CA ALA A 160 8.16 19.85 3.16
C ALA A 160 8.12 21.07 2.22
N LYS A 161 7.95 20.85 0.90
CA LYS A 161 7.75 21.93 -0.08
C LYS A 161 6.56 22.81 0.29
N TYR A 162 5.43 22.21 0.58
CA TYR A 162 4.22 22.94 0.98
C TYR A 162 4.43 23.75 2.26
N ALA A 163 5.08 23.15 3.27
CA ALA A 163 5.38 23.84 4.52
C ALA A 163 6.30 25.06 4.32
N VAL A 164 7.35 24.94 3.49
CA VAL A 164 8.35 26.00 3.28
C VAL A 164 7.87 27.02 2.25
N GLU A 165 7.42 26.57 1.07
CA GLU A 165 7.14 27.46 -0.07
C GLU A 165 5.76 28.10 0.00
N THR A 166 4.75 27.35 0.47
CA THR A 166 3.36 27.85 0.53
C THR A 166 3.07 28.49 1.88
N LYS A 167 3.35 27.76 2.97
CA LYS A 167 3.06 28.24 4.33
C LYS A 167 4.15 29.12 4.93
N LYS A 168 5.35 29.15 4.34
CA LYS A 168 6.51 29.96 4.74
C LYS A 168 7.05 29.67 6.14
N TYR A 169 6.81 28.46 6.69
CA TYR A 169 7.38 28.03 7.97
C TYR A 169 8.88 27.94 7.89
N LYS A 170 9.56 28.32 8.98
CA LYS A 170 11.02 28.33 9.10
C LYS A 170 11.56 27.23 10.02
N LYS A 171 10.74 26.77 10.96
CA LYS A 171 11.10 25.75 11.95
C LYS A 171 10.19 24.54 11.79
N ILE A 172 10.67 23.50 11.13
CA ILE A 172 9.91 22.30 10.84
C ILE A 172 10.43 21.15 11.70
N GLY A 173 9.54 20.55 12.49
CA GLY A 173 9.76 19.31 13.21
C GLY A 173 9.26 18.09 12.42
N PHE A 174 9.74 16.91 12.79
CA PHE A 174 9.35 15.65 12.19
C PHE A 174 9.04 14.62 13.29
N LEU A 175 7.82 14.05 13.26
CA LEU A 175 7.39 12.94 14.12
C LEU A 175 7.14 11.72 13.24
N TYR A 176 7.83 10.60 13.47
CA TYR A 176 7.78 9.49 12.52
C TYR A 176 7.83 8.12 13.15
N GLN A 177 7.14 7.15 12.54
CA GLN A 177 7.26 5.75 12.90
C GLN A 177 8.68 5.26 12.59
N ASN A 178 9.28 4.55 13.53
CA ASN A 178 10.67 4.09 13.47
C ASN A 178 10.80 2.83 12.60
N ASP A 179 10.56 2.99 11.30
CA ASP A 179 10.69 1.96 10.27
C ASP A 179 11.02 2.57 8.90
N ASP A 180 11.00 1.75 7.84
CA ASP A 180 11.26 2.22 6.47
C ASP A 180 10.27 3.29 5.98
N TRP A 181 9.05 3.34 6.52
CA TRP A 181 8.08 4.41 6.22
C TRP A 181 8.61 5.77 6.65
N GLY A 182 8.94 5.90 7.93
CA GLY A 182 9.50 7.15 8.46
C GLY A 182 10.85 7.49 7.86
N ALA A 183 11.71 6.47 7.65
CA ALA A 183 13.04 6.67 7.08
C ALA A 183 12.99 7.22 5.63
N ASP A 184 12.10 6.72 4.79
CA ASP A 184 11.94 7.20 3.42
C ASP A 184 11.35 8.62 3.37
N ALA A 185 10.33 8.90 4.18
CA ALA A 185 9.79 10.26 4.30
C ALA A 185 10.86 11.25 4.78
N LEU A 186 11.70 10.87 5.74
CA LEU A 186 12.82 11.68 6.24
C LEU A 186 13.81 12.04 5.11
N LYS A 187 14.12 11.07 4.23
CA LYS A 187 14.98 11.34 3.05
C LYS A 187 14.37 12.41 2.16
N GLY A 188 13.07 12.27 1.84
CA GLY A 188 12.36 13.25 1.01
C GLY A 188 12.30 14.64 1.64
N ILE A 189 11.99 14.72 2.93
CA ILE A 189 11.97 15.98 3.70
C ILE A 189 13.34 16.66 3.66
N ASN A 190 14.39 15.93 4.00
CA ASN A 190 15.74 16.48 4.07
C ASN A 190 16.22 16.98 2.71
N ARG A 191 15.98 16.23 1.61
CA ARG A 191 16.30 16.68 0.25
C ARG A 191 15.63 18.02 -0.06
N ARG A 192 14.34 18.15 0.23
CA ARG A 192 13.59 19.39 -0.02
C ARG A 192 14.07 20.55 0.84
N LEU A 193 14.33 20.33 2.12
CA LEU A 193 14.81 21.37 3.01
C LEU A 193 16.20 21.87 2.61
N GLN A 194 17.08 20.99 2.13
CA GLN A 194 18.42 21.36 1.64
C GLN A 194 18.39 22.37 0.49
N GLU A 195 17.42 22.26 -0.43
CA GLU A 195 17.24 23.24 -1.52
C GLU A 195 16.97 24.66 -0.97
N HIS A 196 16.33 24.73 0.18
CA HIS A 196 16.05 25.99 0.87
C HIS A 196 17.12 26.36 1.92
N LYS A 197 18.25 25.65 1.97
CA LYS A 197 19.31 25.81 2.98
C LYS A 197 18.76 25.69 4.42
N MET A 198 17.77 24.81 4.61
CA MET A 198 17.10 24.53 5.87
C MET A 198 17.41 23.10 6.32
N THR A 199 17.21 22.87 7.62
CA THR A 199 17.25 21.53 8.24
C THR A 199 16.04 21.40 9.17
N LEU A 200 15.66 20.15 9.51
CA LEU A 200 14.69 19.89 10.57
C LEU A 200 15.21 20.43 11.91
N VAL A 201 14.35 21.11 12.68
CA VAL A 201 14.70 21.54 14.05
C VAL A 201 14.66 20.39 15.05
N ALA A 202 13.88 19.34 14.76
CA ALA A 202 13.84 18.08 15.49
C ALA A 202 13.32 16.96 14.58
N ALA A 203 13.85 15.75 14.73
CA ALA A 203 13.32 14.51 14.17
C ALA A 203 13.13 13.50 15.31
N VAL A 204 11.90 13.09 15.57
CA VAL A 204 11.54 12.33 16.76
C VAL A 204 10.84 11.04 16.38
N PRO A 205 11.45 9.87 16.64
CA PRO A 205 10.86 8.57 16.33
C PRO A 205 9.75 8.19 17.33
N VAL A 206 8.85 7.36 16.86
CA VAL A 206 7.73 6.74 17.61
C VAL A 206 7.65 5.26 17.27
N GLU A 207 7.51 4.42 18.27
CA GLU A 207 7.22 3.01 18.04
C GLU A 207 5.70 2.78 17.80
N PRO A 208 5.31 1.83 16.93
CA PRO A 208 3.88 1.60 16.60
C PRO A 208 3.02 1.22 17.80
N THR A 209 3.61 0.66 18.84
CA THR A 209 2.93 0.22 20.06
C THR A 209 2.93 1.27 21.17
N GLU A 210 3.63 2.39 20.98
CA GLU A 210 3.78 3.43 22.00
C GLU A 210 2.46 4.15 22.25
N ARG A 211 2.11 4.32 23.53
CA ARG A 211 0.83 4.88 23.97
C ARG A 211 0.96 6.20 24.76
N ASP A 212 2.19 6.58 25.09
CA ASP A 212 2.48 7.87 25.71
C ASP A 212 3.56 8.58 24.87
N LEU A 213 3.21 9.69 24.30
CA LEU A 213 4.09 10.51 23.45
C LEU A 213 4.50 11.83 24.11
N SER A 214 4.35 11.94 25.43
CA SER A 214 4.65 13.18 26.18
C SER A 214 6.10 13.61 25.99
N SER A 215 7.06 12.66 26.01
CA SER A 215 8.47 12.93 25.76
C SER A 215 8.74 13.43 24.34
N GLN A 216 8.13 12.79 23.35
CA GLN A 216 8.27 13.16 21.94
C GLN A 216 7.72 14.56 21.67
N ILE A 217 6.54 14.85 22.19
CA ILE A 217 5.90 16.17 22.03
C ILE A 217 6.68 17.25 22.77
N SER A 218 7.20 16.98 23.98
CA SER A 218 8.06 17.91 24.70
C SER A 218 9.32 18.28 23.92
N ARG A 219 9.95 17.29 23.25
CA ARG A 219 11.13 17.52 22.39
C ARG A 219 10.80 18.40 21.19
N LEU A 220 9.65 18.17 20.55
CA LEU A 220 9.18 18.98 19.42
C LEU A 220 8.83 20.41 19.86
N GLN A 221 8.18 20.58 21.02
CA GLN A 221 7.88 21.89 21.60
C GLN A 221 9.16 22.66 21.95
N ALA A 222 10.11 22.00 22.62
CA ALA A 222 11.38 22.61 23.01
C ALA A 222 12.25 23.02 21.81
N SER A 223 12.08 22.37 20.63
CA SER A 223 12.76 22.75 19.40
C SER A 223 12.23 24.04 18.77
N GLY A 224 11.08 24.52 19.25
CA GLY A 224 10.38 25.68 18.71
C GLY A 224 9.76 25.44 17.32
N ALA A 225 9.43 24.19 17.00
CA ALA A 225 8.79 23.84 15.72
C ALA A 225 7.48 24.63 15.50
N GLU A 226 7.36 25.31 14.36
CA GLU A 226 6.17 26.02 13.91
C GLU A 226 5.21 25.06 13.17
N ALA A 227 5.79 24.08 12.51
CA ALA A 227 5.05 23.03 11.82
C ALA A 227 5.69 21.67 12.11
N ILE A 228 4.85 20.62 12.15
CA ILE A 228 5.30 19.24 12.32
C ILE A 228 4.80 18.42 11.15
N ILE A 229 5.72 17.78 10.44
CA ILE A 229 5.37 16.71 9.51
C ILE A 229 5.23 15.43 10.33
N GLY A 230 4.07 14.75 10.22
CA GLY A 230 3.73 13.56 11.00
C GLY A 230 3.57 12.33 10.11
N ILE A 231 4.45 11.35 10.27
CA ILE A 231 4.44 10.07 9.54
C ILE A 231 4.28 8.96 10.57
N VAL A 232 3.10 8.81 11.10
CA VAL A 232 2.74 7.87 12.18
C VAL A 232 1.38 7.23 11.96
N ALA A 233 1.10 6.12 12.65
CA ALA A 233 -0.19 5.44 12.57
C ALA A 233 -1.34 6.27 13.19
N PRO A 234 -2.62 5.98 12.87
CA PRO A 234 -3.77 6.79 13.30
C PRO A 234 -3.84 7.00 14.82
N THR A 235 -3.61 5.96 15.60
CA THR A 235 -3.64 6.03 17.07
C THR A 235 -2.54 6.95 17.59
N GLN A 236 -1.30 6.83 17.08
CA GLN A 236 -0.18 7.67 17.49
C GLN A 236 -0.40 9.13 17.05
N ALA A 237 -0.96 9.36 15.87
CA ALA A 237 -1.33 10.73 15.44
C ALA A 237 -2.37 11.36 16.38
N ALA A 238 -3.39 10.60 16.77
CA ALA A 238 -4.42 11.06 17.72
C ALA A 238 -3.82 11.34 19.10
N ILE A 239 -2.95 10.48 19.61
CA ILE A 239 -2.25 10.69 20.88
C ILE A 239 -1.36 11.94 20.79
N ALA A 240 -0.55 12.07 19.74
CA ALA A 240 0.36 13.20 19.54
C ALA A 240 -0.41 14.54 19.54
N LEU A 241 -1.53 14.60 18.81
CA LEU A 241 -2.36 15.79 18.73
C LEU A 241 -2.97 16.16 20.09
N ARG A 242 -3.55 15.17 20.80
CA ARG A 242 -4.10 15.41 22.15
C ARG A 242 -3.03 15.85 23.14
N THR A 243 -1.87 15.20 23.12
CA THR A 243 -0.75 15.56 24.00
C THR A 243 -0.26 16.97 23.72
N ALA A 244 -0.07 17.34 22.45
CA ALA A 244 0.33 18.69 22.08
C ALA A 244 -0.68 19.75 22.57
N VAL A 245 -1.97 19.51 22.36
CA VAL A 245 -3.05 20.40 22.84
C VAL A 245 -3.05 20.52 24.36
N SER A 246 -2.86 19.42 25.10
CA SER A 246 -2.81 19.44 26.57
C SER A 246 -1.58 20.19 27.13
N MET A 247 -0.52 20.29 26.34
CA MET A 247 0.72 21.02 26.67
C MET A 247 0.69 22.47 26.15
N ASP A 248 -0.44 22.95 25.64
CA ASP A 248 -0.59 24.25 24.96
C ASP A 248 0.41 24.45 23.81
N PHE A 249 0.77 23.38 23.13
CA PHE A 249 1.63 23.37 21.95
C PHE A 249 0.78 23.19 20.70
N ARG A 250 0.73 24.20 19.83
CA ARG A 250 -0.17 24.24 18.67
C ARG A 250 0.56 24.53 17.37
N PRO A 251 1.47 23.62 16.94
CA PRO A 251 2.11 23.74 15.64
C PRO A 251 1.11 23.42 14.54
N GLN A 252 1.37 23.83 13.30
CA GLN A 252 0.64 23.30 12.17
C GLN A 252 1.05 21.82 11.93
N TRP A 253 0.08 20.93 11.98
CA TRP A 253 0.29 19.53 11.66
C TRP A 253 0.11 19.28 10.16
N LEU A 254 1.09 18.60 9.54
CA LEU A 254 1.06 18.10 8.18
C LEU A 254 1.31 16.59 8.22
N HIS A 255 0.29 15.80 7.94
CA HIS A 255 0.39 14.33 8.06
C HIS A 255 0.42 13.61 6.72
N SER A 256 0.83 12.34 6.77
CA SER A 256 0.81 11.41 5.66
C SER A 256 -0.58 11.24 5.05
N TYR A 257 -0.61 10.94 3.75
CA TYR A 257 -1.83 10.53 3.04
C TYR A 257 -2.52 9.32 3.68
N ASN A 258 -1.81 8.57 4.50
CA ASN A 258 -2.38 7.45 5.27
C ASN A 258 -3.33 7.90 6.40
N LEU A 259 -3.52 9.20 6.60
CA LEU A 259 -4.40 9.80 7.63
C LEU A 259 -5.48 10.73 7.03
N THR A 260 -5.79 10.59 5.76
CA THR A 260 -6.77 11.41 5.04
C THR A 260 -8.24 11.06 5.30
N ASP A 261 -8.53 10.03 6.08
CA ASP A 261 -9.92 9.77 6.51
C ASP A 261 -10.31 10.76 7.61
N PHE A 262 -10.58 12.01 7.22
CA PHE A 262 -10.82 13.11 8.15
C PHE A 262 -12.03 12.90 9.06
N ILE A 263 -13.08 12.24 8.58
CA ILE A 263 -14.24 11.92 9.40
C ILE A 263 -13.85 10.96 10.53
N LEU A 264 -13.08 9.90 10.20
CA LEU A 264 -12.59 8.97 11.21
C LEU A 264 -11.60 9.63 12.16
N MET A 265 -10.60 10.33 11.60
CA MET A 265 -9.59 11.02 12.42
C MET A 265 -10.22 12.06 13.34
N ASN A 266 -11.22 12.79 12.85
CA ASN A 266 -11.97 13.74 13.67
C ASN A 266 -12.77 13.03 14.78
N SER A 267 -13.40 11.89 14.47
CA SER A 267 -14.13 11.07 15.45
C SER A 267 -13.22 10.55 16.56
N ILE A 268 -12.08 9.94 16.22
CA ILE A 268 -11.16 9.37 17.23
C ILE A 268 -10.38 10.42 18.00
N THR A 269 -10.43 11.69 17.60
CA THR A 269 -9.79 12.82 18.31
C THR A 269 -10.78 13.77 18.96
N ASP A 270 -12.06 13.39 19.07
CA ASP A 270 -13.12 14.20 19.67
C ASP A 270 -13.22 15.61 19.03
N GLY A 271 -13.12 15.66 17.72
CA GLY A 271 -13.18 16.90 16.92
C GLY A 271 -11.88 17.70 16.88
N LEU A 272 -10.81 17.28 17.55
CA LEU A 272 -9.54 18.02 17.56
C LEU A 272 -8.90 18.08 16.18
N TRP A 273 -8.98 16.97 15.39
CA TRP A 273 -8.38 16.89 14.07
C TRP A 273 -8.82 18.04 13.14
N GLY A 274 -10.13 18.24 13.06
CA GLY A 274 -10.70 19.34 12.27
C GLY A 274 -10.51 20.71 12.90
N ARG A 275 -10.61 20.81 14.23
CA ARG A 275 -10.45 22.08 14.96
C ARG A 275 -9.04 22.65 14.86
N GLU A 276 -8.02 21.81 14.88
CA GLU A 276 -6.63 22.21 14.69
C GLU A 276 -6.27 22.31 13.18
N GLY A 277 -7.22 22.06 12.27
CA GLY A 277 -7.02 22.22 10.84
C GLY A 277 -5.88 21.38 10.28
N VAL A 278 -5.83 20.11 10.67
CA VAL A 278 -4.76 19.20 10.26
C VAL A 278 -4.70 19.08 8.73
N ILE A 279 -3.51 19.25 8.19
CA ILE A 279 -3.23 19.13 6.75
C ILE A 279 -2.70 17.72 6.48
N THR A 280 -3.02 17.14 5.31
CA THR A 280 -2.44 15.88 4.85
C THR A 280 -2.05 15.95 3.38
N ALA A 281 -1.10 15.10 2.96
CA ALA A 281 -1.04 14.70 1.58
C ALA A 281 -2.26 13.83 1.22
N ALA A 282 -2.61 13.69 -0.06
CA ALA A 282 -3.67 12.81 -0.55
C ALA A 282 -3.34 12.29 -1.95
N PHE A 283 -3.75 11.06 -2.27
CA PHE A 283 -3.47 10.45 -3.57
C PHE A 283 -4.71 9.84 -4.25
N THR A 284 -5.88 10.00 -3.65
CA THR A 284 -7.17 9.54 -4.20
C THR A 284 -8.06 10.71 -4.56
N ASP A 285 -9.19 10.43 -5.19
CA ASP A 285 -10.28 11.37 -5.28
C ASP A 285 -11.01 11.51 -3.94
N ASP A 286 -11.77 12.61 -3.81
CA ASP A 286 -12.64 12.80 -2.65
C ASP A 286 -13.64 11.64 -2.56
N PRO A 287 -13.86 11.04 -1.36
CA PRO A 287 -14.84 9.96 -1.18
C PRO A 287 -16.25 10.30 -1.65
N TRP A 288 -16.57 11.59 -1.67
CA TRP A 288 -17.89 12.10 -2.05
C TRP A 288 -17.94 12.62 -3.48
N ALA A 289 -16.89 12.44 -4.27
CA ALA A 289 -16.88 12.82 -5.68
C ALA A 289 -18.06 12.20 -6.43
N ASP A 290 -18.68 13.00 -7.32
CA ASP A 290 -19.86 12.59 -8.07
C ASP A 290 -19.48 12.02 -9.44
N THR A 291 -18.67 10.96 -9.44
CA THR A 291 -18.36 10.17 -10.64
C THR A 291 -19.22 8.90 -10.69
N PRO A 292 -19.49 8.35 -11.90
CA PRO A 292 -20.25 7.10 -12.03
C PRO A 292 -19.64 5.94 -11.24
N LEU A 293 -18.31 5.81 -11.28
CA LEU A 293 -17.59 4.74 -10.59
C LEU A 293 -17.67 4.91 -9.05
N MET A 294 -17.50 6.12 -8.56
CA MET A 294 -17.60 6.43 -7.14
C MET A 294 -19.02 6.19 -6.60
N ARG A 295 -20.07 6.55 -7.39
CA ARG A 295 -21.47 6.22 -7.06
C ARG A 295 -21.68 4.72 -6.99
N LYS A 296 -21.22 3.95 -8.00
CA LYS A 296 -21.29 2.48 -8.01
C LYS A 296 -20.76 1.87 -6.72
N TYR A 297 -19.57 2.29 -6.28
CA TYR A 297 -18.99 1.76 -5.04
C TYR A 297 -19.73 2.21 -3.79
N ARG A 298 -20.20 3.45 -3.71
CA ARG A 298 -21.03 3.89 -2.55
C ARG A 298 -22.34 3.12 -2.45
N GLU A 299 -23.00 2.86 -3.56
CA GLU A 299 -24.22 2.06 -3.59
C GLU A 299 -23.94 0.60 -3.23
N GLY A 300 -22.86 0.04 -3.78
CA GLY A 300 -22.39 -1.29 -3.40
C GLY A 300 -22.08 -1.41 -1.92
N ALA A 301 -21.45 -0.40 -1.32
CA ALA A 301 -21.16 -0.37 0.11
C ALA A 301 -22.44 -0.44 0.96
N LYS A 302 -23.48 0.30 0.58
CA LYS A 302 -24.79 0.22 1.28
C LYS A 302 -25.40 -1.19 1.24
N LYS A 303 -25.12 -1.94 0.18
CA LYS A 303 -25.67 -3.30 -0.02
C LYS A 303 -24.85 -4.38 0.67
N PHE A 304 -23.52 -4.36 0.49
CA PHE A 304 -22.62 -5.45 0.88
C PHE A 304 -21.84 -5.18 2.15
N ALA A 305 -21.78 -3.92 2.59
CA ALA A 305 -21.04 -3.50 3.78
C ALA A 305 -21.78 -2.39 4.54
N PRO A 306 -23.07 -2.58 4.91
CA PRO A 306 -23.91 -1.52 5.49
C PRO A 306 -23.39 -1.00 6.83
N GLU A 307 -22.64 -1.82 7.57
CA GLU A 307 -22.03 -1.47 8.86
C GLU A 307 -20.69 -0.68 8.69
N GLU A 308 -20.14 -0.68 7.48
CA GLU A 308 -18.88 0.01 7.20
C GLU A 308 -19.12 1.49 6.94
N ARG A 309 -18.24 2.31 7.49
CA ARG A 309 -18.25 3.71 7.14
C ARG A 309 -17.56 3.93 5.81
N TRP A 310 -18.26 4.60 4.89
CA TRP A 310 -17.65 5.07 3.66
C TRP A 310 -16.61 6.15 3.96
N GLY A 311 -15.38 5.97 3.54
CA GLY A 311 -14.26 6.87 3.78
C GLY A 311 -12.99 6.41 3.10
N ILE A 312 -11.91 7.17 3.25
CA ILE A 312 -10.66 6.94 2.53
C ILE A 312 -10.04 5.56 2.84
N PHE A 313 -10.09 5.11 4.09
CA PHE A 313 -9.49 3.81 4.43
C PHE A 313 -10.25 2.66 3.79
N PHE A 314 -11.57 2.74 3.72
CA PHE A 314 -12.37 1.75 3.02
C PHE A 314 -12.13 1.80 1.50
N MET A 315 -12.09 3.00 0.92
CA MET A 315 -11.78 3.21 -0.51
C MET A 315 -10.39 2.70 -0.89
N ALA A 316 -9.39 2.84 -0.02
CA ALA A 316 -8.04 2.37 -0.29
C ALA A 316 -7.99 0.87 -0.62
N GLY A 317 -8.87 0.09 -0.03
CA GLY A 317 -9.02 -1.33 -0.36
C GLY A 317 -9.60 -1.57 -1.75
N ILE A 318 -10.57 -0.76 -2.15
CA ILE A 318 -11.12 -0.82 -3.51
C ILE A 318 -10.03 -0.47 -4.52
N VAL A 319 -9.32 0.63 -4.29
CA VAL A 319 -8.18 1.07 -5.10
C VAL A 319 -7.14 -0.05 -5.28
N ALA A 320 -6.83 -0.79 -4.22
CA ALA A 320 -5.89 -1.91 -4.30
C ALA A 320 -6.42 -3.09 -5.12
N ALA A 321 -7.73 -3.34 -5.11
CA ALA A 321 -8.35 -4.47 -5.78
C ALA A 321 -8.60 -4.25 -7.27
N GLU A 322 -8.90 -3.01 -7.70
CA GLU A 322 -9.28 -2.69 -9.07
C GLU A 322 -8.30 -3.19 -10.14
N PRO A 323 -6.96 -3.01 -10.02
CA PRO A 323 -6.03 -3.47 -11.05
C PRO A 323 -5.95 -5.00 -11.14
N LEU A 324 -6.10 -5.70 -10.01
CA LEU A 324 -6.13 -7.17 -10.03
C LEU A 324 -7.41 -7.68 -10.69
N ILE A 325 -8.56 -7.08 -10.41
CA ILE A 325 -9.83 -7.39 -11.08
C ILE A 325 -9.68 -7.18 -12.58
N TRP A 326 -9.17 -6.02 -12.99
CA TRP A 326 -8.92 -5.72 -14.39
C TRP A 326 -8.04 -6.79 -15.08
N ALA A 327 -6.92 -7.17 -14.44
CA ALA A 327 -6.01 -8.16 -15.00
C ALA A 327 -6.68 -9.54 -15.13
N LEU A 328 -7.44 -9.97 -14.13
CA LEU A 328 -8.19 -11.23 -14.15
C LEU A 328 -9.24 -11.27 -15.27
N GLU A 329 -9.95 -10.15 -15.49
CA GLU A 329 -10.92 -10.02 -16.58
C GLU A 329 -10.27 -10.09 -17.96
N HIS A 330 -9.08 -9.46 -18.14
CA HIS A 330 -8.37 -9.39 -19.41
C HIS A 330 -7.67 -10.69 -19.81
N VAL A 331 -7.32 -11.55 -18.85
CA VAL A 331 -6.71 -12.85 -19.15
C VAL A 331 -7.68 -13.85 -19.74
N GLY A 332 -8.97 -13.71 -19.42
CA GLY A 332 -9.99 -14.63 -19.93
C GLY A 332 -10.05 -15.94 -19.13
N ARG A 333 -10.53 -17.02 -19.81
CA ARG A 333 -10.75 -18.32 -19.16
C ARG A 333 -9.46 -19.10 -18.91
N ASP A 334 -8.42 -18.87 -19.71
CA ASP A 334 -7.13 -19.56 -19.61
C ASP A 334 -6.26 -18.91 -18.54
N LEU A 335 -6.77 -18.89 -17.31
CA LEU A 335 -6.14 -18.27 -16.16
C LEU A 335 -4.84 -19.01 -15.80
N SER A 336 -3.77 -18.25 -15.68
CA SER A 336 -2.49 -18.71 -15.14
C SER A 336 -1.78 -17.56 -14.41
N THR A 337 -0.86 -17.89 -13.53
CA THR A 337 -0.03 -16.88 -12.83
C THR A 337 0.75 -16.02 -13.81
N GLU A 338 1.31 -16.62 -14.86
CA GLU A 338 2.08 -15.88 -15.87
C GLU A 338 1.18 -14.98 -16.73
N ALA A 339 -0.01 -15.45 -17.10
CA ALA A 339 -0.96 -14.64 -17.86
C ALA A 339 -1.40 -13.39 -17.10
N VAL A 340 -1.69 -13.50 -15.80
CA VAL A 340 -2.07 -12.35 -14.96
C VAL A 340 -0.89 -11.40 -14.75
N LYS A 341 0.31 -11.92 -14.52
CA LYS A 341 1.54 -11.14 -14.45
C LYS A 341 1.75 -10.33 -15.73
N ASN A 342 1.61 -10.96 -16.89
CA ASN A 342 1.76 -10.30 -18.20
C ASN A 342 0.66 -9.26 -18.45
N ALA A 343 -0.56 -9.48 -17.99
CA ALA A 343 -1.63 -8.49 -18.06
C ALA A 343 -1.30 -7.26 -17.19
N LEU A 344 -0.88 -7.47 -15.94
CA LEU A 344 -0.46 -6.39 -15.05
C LEU A 344 0.71 -5.58 -15.64
N ASN A 345 1.70 -6.22 -16.26
CA ASN A 345 2.85 -5.57 -16.89
C ASN A 345 2.49 -4.75 -18.15
N LYS A 346 1.30 -4.92 -18.68
CA LYS A 346 0.77 -4.16 -19.84
C LYS A 346 -0.28 -3.14 -19.46
N LEU A 347 -0.59 -3.02 -18.17
CA LEU A 347 -1.59 -2.07 -17.70
C LEU A 347 -1.09 -0.64 -17.91
N THR A 348 -1.78 0.09 -18.77
CA THR A 348 -1.42 1.45 -19.16
C THR A 348 -2.58 2.40 -18.96
N ASP A 349 -2.31 3.54 -18.33
CA ASP A 349 -3.26 4.62 -18.06
C ASP A 349 -4.56 4.14 -17.41
N PHE A 350 -4.43 3.13 -16.55
CA PHE A 350 -5.56 2.59 -15.82
C PHE A 350 -6.13 3.62 -14.86
N GLN A 351 -7.41 3.89 -14.98
CA GLN A 351 -8.14 4.84 -14.16
C GLN A 351 -9.24 4.12 -13.38
N GLY A 352 -9.00 3.91 -12.08
CA GLY A 352 -10.01 3.52 -11.09
C GLY A 352 -10.45 4.72 -10.25
N ILE A 353 -10.84 4.48 -8.99
CA ILE A 353 -11.09 5.55 -8.02
C ILE A 353 -9.81 6.04 -7.32
N GLY A 354 -8.68 5.42 -7.62
CA GLY A 354 -7.35 5.81 -7.20
C GLY A 354 -6.61 6.64 -8.25
N PRO A 355 -5.29 6.79 -8.08
CA PRO A 355 -4.47 7.48 -9.06
C PRO A 355 -4.38 6.69 -10.36
N THR A 356 -4.20 7.39 -11.49
CA THR A 356 -3.88 6.75 -12.77
C THR A 356 -2.55 6.00 -12.65
N ILE A 357 -2.52 4.74 -13.07
CA ILE A 357 -1.32 3.91 -13.01
C ILE A 357 -0.95 3.33 -14.37
N THR A 358 0.35 3.19 -14.58
CA THR A 358 0.94 2.48 -15.71
C THR A 358 2.06 1.60 -15.20
N TRP A 359 1.97 0.29 -15.46
CA TRP A 359 3.03 -0.66 -15.13
C TRP A 359 3.61 -1.29 -16.39
N ARG A 360 4.90 -1.55 -16.35
CA ARG A 360 5.65 -2.17 -17.43
C ARG A 360 6.49 -3.31 -16.85
N GLU A 361 6.91 -4.23 -17.69
CA GLU A 361 7.70 -5.39 -17.27
C GLU A 361 9.00 -5.00 -16.54
N ASP A 362 9.64 -3.91 -16.96
CA ASP A 362 10.87 -3.38 -16.40
C ASP A 362 10.65 -2.32 -15.32
N SER A 363 9.41 -1.89 -15.07
CA SER A 363 9.12 -0.76 -14.20
C SER A 363 7.72 -0.83 -13.58
N HIS A 364 7.64 -1.33 -12.36
CA HIS A 364 6.45 -1.26 -11.53
C HIS A 364 6.54 -0.02 -10.61
N LEU A 365 6.43 1.19 -11.19
CA LEU A 365 6.52 2.43 -10.42
C LEU A 365 5.13 2.96 -10.04
N PRO A 366 4.96 3.40 -8.78
CA PRO A 366 3.74 4.07 -8.36
C PRO A 366 3.68 5.52 -8.90
N PRO A 367 2.49 6.15 -8.86
CA PRO A 367 2.34 7.56 -9.19
C PRO A 367 3.20 8.47 -8.31
N ARG A 368 3.74 9.55 -8.88
CA ARG A 368 4.60 10.51 -8.18
C ARG A 368 3.89 11.82 -7.82
N LYS A 369 2.57 11.87 -7.91
CA LYS A 369 1.78 13.08 -7.68
C LYS A 369 0.86 12.94 -6.48
N LEU A 370 0.73 14.02 -5.71
CA LEU A 370 -0.12 14.12 -4.53
C LEU A 370 -0.90 15.43 -4.55
N ARG A 371 -2.00 15.45 -3.83
CA ARG A 371 -2.76 16.65 -3.45
C ARG A 371 -2.42 17.04 -2.04
N ILE A 372 -2.74 18.27 -1.64
CA ILE A 372 -2.71 18.70 -0.25
C ILE A 372 -4.13 19.05 0.19
N TRP A 373 -4.59 18.36 1.20
CA TRP A 373 -5.91 18.54 1.78
C TRP A 373 -5.81 19.03 3.23
N GLN A 374 -6.88 19.66 3.71
CA GLN A 374 -7.03 20.04 5.10
C GLN A 374 -8.36 19.51 5.63
N SER A 375 -8.35 19.05 6.86
CA SER A 375 -9.59 18.71 7.56
C SER A 375 -10.33 19.97 7.98
N GLY A 376 -11.57 20.07 7.55
CA GLY A 376 -12.48 21.05 8.11
C GLY A 376 -13.01 20.64 9.49
N PRO A 377 -13.72 21.55 10.21
CA PRO A 377 -14.14 21.33 11.59
C PRO A 377 -15.02 20.10 11.84
N LYS A 378 -15.73 19.63 10.83
CA LYS A 378 -16.59 18.44 10.90
C LYS A 378 -15.98 17.21 10.22
N GLY A 379 -14.72 17.31 9.81
CA GLY A 379 -14.03 16.25 9.05
C GLY A 379 -14.29 16.30 7.54
N GLU A 380 -14.85 17.39 7.03
CA GLU A 380 -14.98 17.64 5.59
C GLU A 380 -13.60 17.89 4.96
N THR A 381 -13.45 17.51 3.69
CA THR A 381 -12.24 17.74 2.92
C THR A 381 -12.19 19.16 2.36
N ILE A 382 -11.13 19.89 2.66
CA ILE A 382 -10.80 21.18 2.06
C ILE A 382 -9.58 20.97 1.17
N VAL A 383 -9.71 21.16 -0.14
CA VAL A 383 -8.59 21.05 -1.09
C VAL A 383 -7.77 22.32 -1.02
N LEU A 384 -6.53 22.24 -0.54
CA LEU A 384 -5.59 23.36 -0.46
C LEU A 384 -4.70 23.49 -1.68
N GLN A 385 -4.32 22.35 -2.28
CA GLN A 385 -3.52 22.28 -3.49
C GLN A 385 -3.91 21.05 -4.29
N ASP A 386 -4.13 21.23 -5.58
CA ASP A 386 -4.40 20.13 -6.50
C ASP A 386 -3.10 19.38 -6.85
N TRP A 387 -3.17 18.42 -7.75
CA TRP A 387 -2.10 17.52 -8.08
C TRP A 387 -0.73 18.21 -8.23
N THR A 388 0.19 17.83 -7.37
CA THR A 388 1.59 18.27 -7.37
C THR A 388 2.51 17.07 -7.56
N VAL A 389 3.47 17.20 -8.44
CA VAL A 389 4.51 16.19 -8.69
C VAL A 389 5.75 16.55 -7.86
N ASN A 390 6.44 15.54 -7.32
CA ASN A 390 7.78 15.75 -6.81
C ASN A 390 8.75 15.82 -7.99
N GLU A 391 9.31 16.99 -8.23
CA GLU A 391 10.27 17.26 -9.30
C GLU A 391 11.71 16.86 -8.96
N LEU A 392 11.99 16.54 -7.69
CA LEU A 392 13.32 16.08 -7.27
C LEU A 392 13.59 14.67 -7.81
N PRO A 393 14.83 14.39 -8.21
CA PRO A 393 15.22 13.03 -8.60
C PRO A 393 15.09 12.06 -7.41
N ASP A 394 14.99 10.77 -7.75
CA ASP A 394 14.91 9.67 -6.76
C ASP A 394 16.19 9.54 -5.93
#